data_64f8cdf8019321074aa41a3ed292194e
#
_entry.id   64f8cdf8019321074aa41a3ed292194e
#
_cell.length_a   1.000
_cell.length_b   1.000
_cell.length_c   1.000
_cell.angle_alpha   90.00
_cell.angle_beta   90.00
_cell.angle_gamma   90.00
#
_symmetry.space_group_name_H-M   'P 1'
#
loop_
_entity.id
_entity.type
_entity.pdbx_description
1 polymer ?
#
loop_
_entity_poly.entity_id
_entity_poly.type
_entity_poly.pdbx_seq_one_letter_code
_entity_poly.pdbx_strand_id
1 'polypeptide(L)'
;TFKTKGDFDLAGFCVGVVDKQKAIDGSKIAIGDYVYALPSSGVHSNGYSLVRKVLTPEICKQHNLDYKALLEPTTIYVKTILEYIRQGGVTGVAHITGGGLKENIERILPKTVSVLIEKSAIPQQTIFNDIQRLGSVSEDEMYRVFNMGIGMVIISERMLPETSDCVALGRVSEGTGDVNLV
;
A
#
# COMPACT_ATOMS: atom_id res chain seq x y z
N THR A 1 13.34 23.13 4.82
CA THR A 1 14.52 23.89 5.28
C THR A 1 15.45 22.92 5.99
N PHE A 2 16.66 22.75 5.47
CA PHE A 2 17.68 21.91 6.08
C PHE A 2 18.07 22.51 7.45
N LYS A 3 18.17 21.64 8.47
CA LYS A 3 18.43 22.08 9.84
C LYS A 3 19.89 21.97 10.25
N THR A 4 20.67 21.13 9.56
CA THR A 4 22.04 20.80 9.93
C THR A 4 22.97 20.86 8.71
N LYS A 5 24.23 21.25 8.90
CA LYS A 5 25.24 21.16 7.85
C LYS A 5 25.47 19.70 7.46
N GLY A 6 25.24 19.34 6.21
CA GLY A 6 25.32 17.96 5.70
C GLY A 6 23.96 17.31 5.44
N ASP A 7 22.85 17.94 5.83
CA ASP A 7 21.54 17.49 5.41
C ASP A 7 21.41 17.60 3.89
N PHE A 8 20.81 16.59 3.28
CA PHE A 8 20.50 16.59 1.86
C PHE A 8 19.10 16.04 1.64
N ASP A 9 18.53 16.36 0.51
CA ASP A 9 17.26 15.82 0.05
C ASP A 9 17.42 15.31 -1.38
N LEU A 10 16.63 14.32 -1.74
CA LEU A 10 16.59 13.73 -3.06
C LEU A 10 15.20 13.89 -3.65
N ALA A 11 15.12 14.48 -4.82
CA ALA A 11 13.90 14.57 -5.59
C ALA A 11 14.12 13.91 -6.96
N GLY A 12 13.14 13.12 -7.37
CA GLY A 12 13.16 12.47 -8.69
C GLY A 12 11.84 12.67 -9.39
N PHE A 13 11.88 12.75 -10.71
CA PHE A 13 10.69 12.68 -11.55
C PHE A 13 10.98 11.80 -12.76
N CYS A 14 9.95 11.23 -13.33
CA CYS A 14 10.05 10.48 -14.57
C CYS A 14 8.95 10.88 -15.54
N VAL A 15 9.23 10.74 -16.84
CA VAL A 15 8.27 10.94 -17.91
C VAL A 15 8.10 9.63 -18.64
N GLY A 16 6.85 9.25 -18.86
CA GLY A 16 6.49 8.03 -19.59
C GLY A 16 5.46 8.32 -20.68
N VAL A 17 5.30 7.37 -21.58
CA VAL A 17 4.30 7.42 -22.64
C VAL A 17 3.48 6.14 -22.60
N VAL A 18 2.17 6.27 -22.68
CA VAL A 18 1.22 5.16 -22.79
C VAL A 18 0.22 5.45 -23.89
N ASP A 19 -0.19 4.42 -24.62
CA ASP A 19 -1.31 4.50 -25.54
C ASP A 19 -2.57 4.91 -24.75
N LYS A 20 -3.27 5.95 -25.19
CA LYS A 20 -4.47 6.46 -24.51
C LYS A 20 -5.51 5.37 -24.25
N GLN A 21 -5.66 4.43 -25.18
CA GLN A 21 -6.62 3.33 -25.04
C GLN A 21 -6.19 2.26 -24.03
N LYS A 22 -4.90 2.23 -23.68
CA LYS A 22 -4.29 1.28 -22.72
C LYS A 22 -4.04 1.91 -21.35
N ALA A 23 -4.35 3.17 -21.18
CA ALA A 23 -4.22 3.84 -19.88
C ALA A 23 -5.17 3.20 -18.87
N ILE A 24 -4.63 2.88 -17.68
CA ILE A 24 -5.41 2.36 -16.56
C ILE A 24 -5.60 3.54 -15.59
N ASP A 25 -6.76 4.14 -15.63
CA ASP A 25 -7.12 5.34 -14.85
C ASP A 25 -8.21 5.08 -13.79
N GLY A 26 -8.62 3.82 -13.63
CA GLY A 26 -9.68 3.41 -12.71
C GLY A 26 -11.09 3.54 -13.25
N SER A 27 -11.31 4.20 -14.40
CA SER A 27 -12.65 4.43 -14.96
C SER A 27 -13.39 3.15 -15.35
N LYS A 28 -12.68 2.04 -15.52
CA LYS A 28 -13.23 0.72 -15.86
C LYS A 28 -13.52 -0.16 -14.64
N ILE A 29 -13.21 0.29 -13.43
CA ILE A 29 -13.52 -0.45 -12.23
C ILE A 29 -15.02 -0.60 -12.08
N ALA A 30 -15.49 -1.83 -11.91
CA ALA A 30 -16.91 -2.17 -11.88
C ALA A 30 -17.25 -3.06 -10.68
N ILE A 31 -18.54 -3.10 -10.33
CA ILE A 31 -19.06 -4.00 -9.29
C ILE A 31 -18.72 -5.44 -9.66
N GLY A 32 -18.21 -6.19 -8.68
CA GLY A 32 -17.79 -7.58 -8.85
C GLY A 32 -16.32 -7.76 -9.16
N ASP A 33 -15.57 -6.68 -9.50
CA ASP A 33 -14.14 -6.76 -9.68
C ASP A 33 -13.44 -7.26 -8.41
N TYR A 34 -12.37 -7.99 -8.60
CA TYR A 34 -11.54 -8.55 -7.54
C TYR A 34 -10.48 -7.54 -7.12
N VAL A 35 -10.19 -7.50 -5.83
CA VAL A 35 -9.15 -6.63 -5.25
C VAL A 35 -8.03 -7.49 -4.70
N TYR A 36 -6.81 -7.25 -5.16
CA TYR A 36 -5.61 -8.00 -4.77
C TYR A 36 -4.56 -7.08 -4.19
N ALA A 37 -3.81 -7.61 -3.22
CA ALA A 37 -2.61 -6.99 -2.67
C ALA A 37 -1.35 -7.59 -3.25
N LEU A 38 -0.36 -6.76 -3.53
CA LEU A 38 1.04 -7.15 -3.63
C LEU A 38 1.73 -6.74 -2.32
N PRO A 39 2.30 -7.68 -1.56
CA PRO A 39 2.91 -7.40 -0.26
C PRO A 39 4.02 -6.37 -0.32
N SER A 40 4.17 -5.59 0.75
CA SER A 40 5.31 -4.69 0.93
C SER A 40 6.48 -5.41 1.59
N SER A 41 7.69 -4.88 1.44
CA SER A 41 8.89 -5.33 2.16
C SER A 41 9.00 -4.76 3.59
N GLY A 42 8.04 -3.94 4.00
CA GLY A 42 8.03 -3.23 5.27
C GLY A 42 7.31 -1.89 5.16
N VAL A 43 7.76 -0.90 5.91
CA VAL A 43 7.13 0.44 5.95
C VAL A 43 7.31 1.23 4.65
N HIS A 44 8.17 0.76 3.75
CA HIS A 44 8.60 1.46 2.55
C HIS A 44 9.13 2.87 2.90
N SER A 45 8.65 3.92 2.25
CA SER A 45 9.13 5.29 2.46
C SER A 45 8.13 6.18 3.23
N ASN A 46 7.15 5.58 3.93
CA ASN A 46 6.09 6.33 4.60
C ASN A 46 6.06 6.10 6.11
N GLY A 47 5.52 7.07 6.84
CA GLY A 47 5.32 6.96 8.28
C GLY A 47 6.55 7.17 9.15
N TYR A 48 7.71 7.55 8.59
CA TYR A 48 8.96 7.67 9.34
C TYR A 48 8.95 8.73 10.44
N SER A 49 8.11 9.74 10.38
CA SER A 49 7.94 10.68 11.48
C SER A 49 7.39 9.98 12.72
N LEU A 50 6.43 9.07 12.55
CA LEU A 50 5.89 8.25 13.63
C LEU A 50 6.87 7.17 14.05
N VAL A 51 7.49 6.47 13.10
CA VAL A 51 8.52 5.45 13.37
C VAL A 51 9.61 6.01 14.28
N ARG A 52 10.21 7.15 13.92
CA ARG A 52 11.29 7.78 14.71
C ARG A 52 10.84 8.21 16.10
N LYS A 53 9.56 8.54 16.28
CA LYS A 53 9.00 8.92 17.58
C LYS A 53 8.80 7.71 18.48
N VAL A 54 8.42 6.57 17.90
CA VAL A 54 8.09 5.34 18.63
C VAL A 54 9.32 4.45 18.82
N LEU A 55 10.04 4.18 17.73
CA LEU A 55 11.17 3.24 17.73
C LEU A 55 12.50 4.00 17.85
N THR A 56 12.77 4.55 19.04
CA THR A 56 14.08 5.14 19.34
C THR A 56 15.15 4.06 19.46
N PRO A 57 16.45 4.41 19.36
CA PRO A 57 17.56 3.47 19.57
C PRO A 57 17.44 2.68 20.86
N GLU A 58 17.04 3.33 21.93
CA GLU A 58 16.89 2.77 23.26
C GLU A 58 15.77 1.74 23.30
N ILE A 59 14.60 2.08 22.74
CA ILE A 59 13.42 1.19 22.65
C ILE A 59 13.77 -0.03 21.81
N CYS A 60 14.39 0.16 20.65
CA CYS A 60 14.80 -0.96 19.82
C CYS A 60 15.78 -1.89 20.51
N LYS A 61 16.77 -1.35 21.23
CA LYS A 61 17.70 -2.15 22.02
C LYS A 61 16.98 -2.90 23.14
N GLN A 62 16.09 -2.24 23.88
CA GLN A 62 15.32 -2.82 24.97
C GLN A 62 14.44 -3.99 24.51
N HIS A 63 13.86 -3.88 23.33
CA HIS A 63 12.94 -4.87 22.77
C HIS A 63 13.60 -5.80 21.73
N ASN A 64 14.93 -5.72 21.57
CA ASN A 64 15.69 -6.51 20.59
C ASN A 64 15.13 -6.42 19.15
N LEU A 65 14.74 -5.20 18.74
CA LEU A 65 14.23 -4.93 17.39
C LEU A 65 15.37 -4.66 16.43
N ASP A 66 15.31 -5.25 15.25
CA ASP A 66 16.28 -4.99 14.19
C ASP A 66 15.93 -3.70 13.43
N TYR A 67 16.73 -2.67 13.58
CA TYR A 67 16.63 -1.44 12.79
C TYR A 67 16.73 -1.64 11.30
N LYS A 68 17.41 -2.67 10.85
CA LYS A 68 17.58 -2.93 9.42
C LYS A 68 16.25 -3.19 8.75
N ALA A 69 15.31 -3.82 9.46
CA ALA A 69 13.94 -4.02 8.95
C ALA A 69 13.20 -2.71 8.60
N LEU A 70 13.57 -1.60 9.26
CA LEU A 70 13.03 -0.27 8.94
C LEU A 70 13.67 0.35 7.69
N LEU A 71 14.82 -0.14 7.27
CA LEU A 71 15.58 0.36 6.12
C LEU A 71 15.41 -0.51 4.88
N GLU A 72 14.55 -1.52 4.95
CA GLU A 72 14.29 -2.41 3.81
C GLU A 72 13.81 -1.57 2.62
N PRO A 73 14.46 -1.66 1.45
CA PRO A 73 14.08 -0.89 0.29
C PRO A 73 12.65 -1.17 -0.17
N THR A 74 11.99 -0.15 -0.68
CA THR A 74 10.67 -0.30 -1.31
C THR A 74 10.73 -1.33 -2.43
N THR A 75 9.82 -2.29 -2.41
CA THR A 75 9.70 -3.33 -3.44
C THR A 75 9.46 -2.71 -4.80
N ILE A 76 10.16 -3.21 -5.82
CA ILE A 76 9.99 -2.76 -7.21
C ILE A 76 8.91 -3.63 -7.88
N TYR A 77 7.71 -3.09 -8.02
CA TYR A 77 6.54 -3.80 -8.55
C TYR A 77 6.41 -3.78 -10.07
N VAL A 78 7.28 -3.06 -10.79
CA VAL A 78 7.11 -2.77 -12.22
C VAL A 78 6.91 -4.03 -13.06
N LYS A 79 7.76 -5.05 -12.89
CA LYS A 79 7.68 -6.28 -13.68
C LYS A 79 6.38 -7.03 -13.40
N THR A 80 6.03 -7.18 -12.13
CA THR A 80 4.82 -7.89 -11.69
C THR A 80 3.55 -7.21 -12.21
N ILE A 81 3.45 -5.89 -12.04
CA ILE A 81 2.29 -5.12 -12.52
C ILE A 81 2.16 -5.20 -14.03
N LEU A 82 3.26 -5.01 -14.78
CA LEU A 82 3.24 -5.10 -16.22
C LEU A 82 2.86 -6.50 -16.72
N GLU A 83 3.21 -7.55 -15.99
CA GLU A 83 2.81 -8.92 -16.33
C GLU A 83 1.29 -9.09 -16.20
N TYR A 84 0.70 -8.67 -15.09
CA TYR A 84 -0.76 -8.71 -14.93
C TYR A 84 -1.49 -7.86 -15.98
N ILE A 85 -0.96 -6.68 -16.31
CA ILE A 85 -1.52 -5.83 -17.37
C ILE A 85 -1.48 -6.53 -18.73
N ARG A 86 -0.38 -7.22 -19.07
CA ARG A 86 -0.29 -7.99 -20.34
C ARG A 86 -1.27 -9.15 -20.40
N GLN A 87 -1.53 -9.78 -19.28
CA GLN A 87 -2.55 -10.85 -19.19
C GLN A 87 -3.96 -10.30 -19.40
N GLY A 88 -4.15 -8.98 -19.23
CA GLY A 88 -5.41 -8.25 -19.40
C GLY A 88 -6.33 -8.38 -18.18
N GLY A 89 -7.42 -7.60 -18.18
CA GLY A 89 -8.41 -7.61 -17.11
C GLY A 89 -8.10 -6.69 -15.93
N VAL A 90 -6.93 -6.06 -15.87
CA VAL A 90 -6.62 -5.07 -14.84
C VAL A 90 -7.39 -3.78 -15.12
N THR A 91 -8.24 -3.38 -14.18
CA THR A 91 -9.11 -2.21 -14.25
C THR A 91 -8.61 -1.04 -13.40
N GLY A 92 -7.81 -1.32 -12.36
CA GLY A 92 -7.22 -0.31 -11.49
C GLY A 92 -5.91 -0.77 -10.85
N VAL A 93 -5.03 0.19 -10.55
CA VAL A 93 -3.77 -0.04 -9.82
C VAL A 93 -3.54 1.13 -8.87
N ALA A 94 -3.31 0.85 -7.59
CA ALA A 94 -2.98 1.85 -6.57
C ALA A 94 -1.64 1.53 -5.88
N HIS A 95 -0.75 2.50 -5.81
CA HIS A 95 0.46 2.42 -4.99
C HIS A 95 0.14 2.90 -3.57
N ILE A 96 0.35 2.05 -2.59
CA ILE A 96 0.01 2.34 -1.21
C ILE A 96 1.16 3.10 -0.55
N THR A 97 0.94 4.38 -0.33
CA THR A 97 1.88 5.35 0.24
C THR A 97 1.27 6.07 1.45
N GLY A 98 1.68 7.29 1.75
CA GLY A 98 1.04 8.12 2.79
C GLY A 98 -0.48 8.25 2.55
N GLY A 99 -1.27 8.16 3.60
CA GLY A 99 -2.73 8.03 3.54
C GLY A 99 -3.21 6.57 3.60
N GLY A 100 -2.27 5.61 3.58
CA GLY A 100 -2.56 4.18 3.76
C GLY A 100 -3.43 3.58 2.67
N LEU A 101 -4.07 2.45 2.98
CA LEU A 101 -4.91 1.74 2.01
C LEU A 101 -6.07 2.58 1.53
N LYS A 102 -6.80 3.19 2.45
CA LYS A 102 -8.05 3.88 2.18
C LYS A 102 -7.86 5.00 1.15
N GLU A 103 -7.07 6.00 1.49
CA GLU A 103 -6.91 7.17 0.61
C GLU A 103 -6.33 6.84 -0.77
N ASN A 104 -5.39 5.88 -0.84
CA ASN A 104 -4.74 5.55 -2.12
C ASN A 104 -5.66 4.74 -3.05
N ILE A 105 -6.52 3.88 -2.52
CA ILE A 105 -7.50 3.15 -3.32
C ILE A 105 -8.66 4.09 -3.72
N GLU A 106 -9.17 4.91 -2.81
CA GLU A 106 -10.27 5.87 -3.10
C GLU A 106 -9.95 6.83 -4.24
N ARG A 107 -8.66 7.16 -4.45
CA ARG A 107 -8.22 8.04 -5.55
C ARG A 107 -8.49 7.48 -6.93
N ILE A 108 -8.56 6.17 -7.08
CA ILE A 108 -8.76 5.50 -8.36
C ILE A 108 -10.18 4.97 -8.53
N LEU A 109 -11.04 5.04 -7.50
CA LEU A 109 -12.40 4.51 -7.56
C LEU A 109 -13.36 5.48 -8.26
N PRO A 110 -14.20 4.99 -9.17
CA PRO A 110 -15.42 5.72 -9.59
C PRO A 110 -16.33 5.98 -8.38
N LYS A 111 -17.07 7.09 -8.41
CA LYS A 111 -17.99 7.47 -7.32
C LYS A 111 -19.25 6.61 -7.20
N THR A 112 -19.38 5.59 -8.02
CA THR A 112 -20.52 4.66 -8.03
C THR A 112 -20.21 3.30 -7.43
N VAL A 113 -18.95 3.08 -7.00
CA VAL A 113 -18.49 1.82 -6.44
C VAL A 113 -17.70 2.05 -5.16
N SER A 114 -17.64 1.04 -4.32
CA SER A 114 -16.81 1.00 -3.11
C SER A 114 -16.02 -0.31 -3.08
N VAL A 115 -14.96 -0.34 -2.30
CA VAL A 115 -14.16 -1.56 -2.08
C VAL A 115 -14.39 -2.05 -0.67
N LEU A 116 -14.65 -3.35 -0.53
CA LEU A 116 -14.71 -4.06 0.72
C LEU A 116 -13.42 -4.88 0.88
N ILE A 117 -12.65 -4.62 1.92
CA ILE A 117 -11.41 -5.33 2.26
C ILE A 117 -11.59 -6.06 3.57
N GLU A 118 -11.30 -7.35 3.57
CA GLU A 118 -11.26 -8.15 4.79
C GLU A 118 -9.92 -7.95 5.50
N LYS A 119 -9.94 -7.39 6.71
CA LYS A 119 -8.73 -7.17 7.52
C LYS A 119 -7.92 -8.45 7.74
N SER A 120 -8.62 -9.58 7.85
CA SER A 120 -7.98 -10.89 8.01
C SER A 120 -7.14 -11.34 6.81
N ALA A 121 -7.43 -10.80 5.62
CA ALA A 121 -6.69 -11.10 4.40
C ALA A 121 -5.42 -10.23 4.23
N ILE A 122 -5.25 -9.19 5.07
CA ILE A 122 -4.09 -8.31 4.99
C ILE A 122 -2.83 -9.04 5.48
N PRO A 123 -1.75 -9.09 4.69
CA PRO A 123 -0.49 -9.73 5.09
C PRO A 123 0.06 -9.13 6.39
N GLN A 124 0.19 -9.94 7.42
CA GLN A 124 0.68 -9.50 8.72
C GLN A 124 2.21 -9.39 8.71
N GLN A 125 2.73 -8.26 9.16
CA GLN A 125 4.17 -8.04 9.33
C GLN A 125 4.45 -7.55 10.75
N THR A 126 5.42 -8.18 11.40
CA THR A 126 5.78 -7.92 12.81
C THR A 126 6.08 -6.45 13.09
N ILE A 127 6.70 -5.77 12.12
CA ILE A 127 7.09 -4.35 12.29
C ILE A 127 5.90 -3.43 12.58
N PHE A 128 4.74 -3.65 11.94
CA PHE A 128 3.54 -2.85 12.21
C PHE A 128 2.96 -3.13 13.59
N ASN A 129 2.97 -4.38 14.02
CA ASN A 129 2.53 -4.78 15.35
C ASN A 129 3.43 -4.15 16.43
N ASP A 130 4.75 -4.12 16.20
CA ASP A 130 5.70 -3.50 17.13
C ASP A 130 5.51 -1.99 17.21
N ILE A 131 5.34 -1.29 16.07
CA ILE A 131 5.06 0.15 16.07
C ILE A 131 3.77 0.44 16.82
N GLN A 132 2.70 -0.31 16.54
CA GLN A 132 1.40 -0.13 17.20
C GLN A 132 1.51 -0.33 18.71
N ARG A 133 2.06 -1.44 19.13
CA ARG A 133 2.19 -1.84 20.55
C ARG A 133 3.09 -0.89 21.33
N LEU A 134 4.30 -0.61 20.84
CA LEU A 134 5.28 0.20 21.55
C LEU A 134 4.92 1.69 21.54
N GLY A 135 4.24 2.16 20.48
CA GLY A 135 3.78 3.54 20.36
C GLY A 135 2.40 3.78 20.94
N SER A 136 1.70 2.72 21.39
CA SER A 136 0.27 2.79 21.76
C SER A 136 -0.56 3.51 20.68
N VAL A 137 -0.25 3.21 19.41
CA VAL A 137 -0.89 3.84 18.25
C VAL A 137 -2.24 3.17 18.01
N SER A 138 -3.29 3.97 17.79
CA SER A 138 -4.61 3.43 17.47
C SER A 138 -4.59 2.70 16.12
N GLU A 139 -5.47 1.71 15.96
CA GLU A 139 -5.59 0.97 14.71
C GLU A 139 -5.88 1.90 13.52
N ASP A 140 -6.79 2.83 13.67
CA ASP A 140 -7.15 3.81 12.64
C ASP A 140 -5.94 4.63 12.17
N GLU A 141 -5.10 5.07 13.14
CA GLU A 141 -3.89 5.81 12.82
C GLU A 141 -2.85 4.93 12.11
N MET A 142 -2.73 3.64 12.49
CA MET A 142 -1.88 2.69 11.78
C MET A 142 -2.29 2.55 10.31
N TYR A 143 -3.58 2.33 10.04
CA TYR A 143 -4.11 2.24 8.68
C TYR A 143 -4.05 3.55 7.88
N ARG A 144 -4.05 4.69 8.56
CA ARG A 144 -3.91 6.01 7.94
C ARG A 144 -2.47 6.33 7.55
N VAL A 145 -1.49 5.91 8.37
CA VAL A 145 -0.09 6.30 8.22
C VAL A 145 0.70 5.29 7.39
N PHE A 146 0.42 3.99 7.59
CA PHE A 146 1.22 2.90 7.03
C PHE A 146 0.50 2.12 5.94
N ASN A 147 1.29 1.43 5.15
CA ASN A 147 0.82 0.51 4.12
C ASN A 147 0.28 -0.82 4.69
N MET A 148 0.48 -1.09 5.97
CA MET A 148 0.03 -2.29 6.69
C MET A 148 0.40 -3.61 6.02
N GLY A 149 1.57 -3.66 5.35
CA GLY A 149 2.04 -4.85 4.65
C GLY A 149 1.65 -4.94 3.18
N ILE A 150 0.99 -3.93 2.64
CA ILE A 150 0.54 -3.89 1.23
C ILE A 150 1.23 -2.74 0.51
N GLY A 151 2.05 -3.04 -0.50
CA GLY A 151 2.72 -2.01 -1.29
C GLY A 151 1.94 -1.56 -2.51
N MET A 152 1.25 -2.48 -3.17
CA MET A 152 0.38 -2.17 -4.33
C MET A 152 -0.95 -2.88 -4.20
N VAL A 153 -1.99 -2.27 -4.75
CA VAL A 153 -3.29 -2.90 -4.95
C VAL A 153 -3.58 -2.99 -6.44
N ILE A 154 -4.06 -4.15 -6.88
CA ILE A 154 -4.56 -4.39 -8.24
C ILE A 154 -6.05 -4.64 -8.15
N ILE A 155 -6.83 -3.98 -8.99
CA ILE A 155 -8.25 -4.27 -9.21
C ILE A 155 -8.39 -4.91 -10.59
N SER A 156 -9.13 -6.03 -10.67
CA SER A 156 -9.23 -6.84 -11.88
C SER A 156 -10.64 -7.38 -12.08
N GLU A 157 -11.14 -7.33 -13.32
CA GLU A 157 -12.40 -7.97 -13.72
C GLU A 157 -12.34 -9.50 -13.68
N ARG A 158 -11.12 -10.07 -13.63
CA ARG A 158 -10.87 -11.51 -13.62
C ARG A 158 -10.17 -11.94 -12.34
N MET A 159 -10.37 -13.19 -11.97
CA MET A 159 -9.54 -13.80 -10.93
C MET A 159 -8.08 -13.85 -11.36
N LEU A 160 -7.19 -13.37 -10.49
CA LEU A 160 -5.75 -13.54 -10.64
C LEU A 160 -5.31 -14.76 -9.82
N PRO A 161 -4.23 -15.44 -10.22
CA PRO A 161 -3.64 -16.51 -9.42
C PRO A 161 -3.17 -15.97 -8.07
N GLU A 162 -3.66 -16.56 -7.00
CA GLU A 162 -3.17 -16.26 -5.66
C GLU A 162 -1.82 -16.93 -5.43
N THR A 163 -0.86 -16.15 -4.95
CA THR A 163 0.49 -16.58 -4.61
C THR A 163 0.94 -15.84 -3.34
N SER A 164 2.12 -16.16 -2.82
CA SER A 164 2.73 -15.34 -1.75
C SER A 164 2.87 -13.86 -2.10
N ASP A 165 2.96 -13.56 -3.40
CA ASP A 165 3.21 -12.21 -3.93
C ASP A 165 1.94 -11.54 -4.50
N CYS A 166 0.80 -12.22 -4.46
CA CYS A 166 -0.49 -11.70 -4.91
C CYS A 166 -1.62 -12.34 -4.09
N VAL A 167 -2.19 -11.59 -3.16
CA VAL A 167 -3.18 -12.06 -2.19
C VAL A 167 -4.52 -11.40 -2.43
N ALA A 168 -5.60 -12.18 -2.46
CA ALA A 168 -6.96 -11.63 -2.54
C ALA A 168 -7.28 -10.84 -1.26
N LEU A 169 -7.76 -9.60 -1.41
CA LEU A 169 -8.16 -8.74 -0.30
C LEU A 169 -9.68 -8.61 -0.15
N GLY A 170 -10.41 -8.71 -1.25
CA GLY A 170 -11.84 -8.45 -1.25
C GLY A 170 -12.42 -8.18 -2.63
N ARG A 171 -13.48 -7.39 -2.67
CA ARG A 171 -14.27 -7.14 -3.86
C ARG A 171 -14.73 -5.69 -3.99
N VAL A 172 -14.99 -5.30 -5.24
CA VAL A 172 -15.69 -4.06 -5.56
C VAL A 172 -17.20 -4.30 -5.44
N SER A 173 -17.88 -3.42 -4.72
CA SER A 173 -19.32 -3.43 -4.50
C SER A 173 -19.96 -2.11 -4.95
N GLU A 174 -21.27 -2.04 -4.94
CA GLU A 174 -21.99 -0.77 -5.05
C GLU A 174 -21.59 0.17 -3.90
N GLY A 175 -21.44 1.47 -4.18
CA GLY A 175 -21.06 2.43 -3.15
C GLY A 175 -20.82 3.84 -3.67
N THR A 176 -20.05 4.62 -2.94
CA THR A 176 -19.87 6.06 -3.15
C THR A 176 -18.41 6.51 -3.32
N GLY A 177 -17.52 5.57 -3.62
CA GLY A 177 -16.09 5.81 -3.82
C GLY A 177 -15.27 5.55 -2.56
N ASP A 178 -15.79 4.76 -1.62
CA ASP A 178 -15.18 4.53 -0.33
C ASP A 178 -14.45 3.18 -0.26
N VAL A 179 -13.54 3.06 0.69
CA VAL A 179 -12.92 1.80 1.10
C VAL A 179 -13.35 1.43 2.50
N ASN A 180 -13.95 0.25 2.65
CA ASN A 180 -14.43 -0.28 3.92
C ASN A 180 -13.55 -1.46 4.36
N LEU A 181 -12.97 -1.35 5.56
CA LEU A 181 -12.22 -2.42 6.21
C LEU A 181 -13.14 -3.15 7.19
N VAL A 182 -13.33 -4.45 7.01
CA VAL A 182 -14.19 -5.30 7.84
C VAL A 182 -13.43 -6.42 8.52
#